data_96222c02e74d289748b484672b21e4c9
#
_entry.id   96222c02e74d289748b484672b21e4c9
#
_cell.length_a   1.000
_cell.length_b   1.000
_cell.length_c   1.000
_cell.angle_alpha   90.00
_cell.angle_beta   90.00
_cell.angle_gamma   90.00
#
_symmetry.space_group_name_H-M   'P 1'
#
loop_
_entity.id
_entity.type
_entity.pdbx_description
1 polymer ?
#
loop_
_entity_poly.entity_id
_entity_poly.type
_entity_poly.pdbx_seq_one_letter_code
_entity_poly.pdbx_strand_id
1 'polypeptide(L)'
;MNFNPKIVTKKEKINFIVKNLNKLYPKIPVPLNHKDEYTLLIAVLLSAQSTDKRVNEITPKLFGRASNPQEMVKLSTTEIRKIIRPIGLSPSKSLAIHKLSKILIDKYSGKVPRTFEELEELPGVGHKTASVVMSQGFGFQTFPVDTHIHRLMYRWGLSNGKNVKITERDAKRLFPKNKWNDLHLQIIYYGREYSPARGWSKEKDFITMKIGRKSFLKKMN
;
A
#
# COMPACT_ATOMS: atom_id res chain seq x y z
N MET A 1 -13.53 -6.22 -34.03
CA MET A 1 -12.59 -5.11 -34.23
C MET A 1 -11.16 -5.64 -34.02
N ASN A 2 -10.35 -5.71 -35.05
CA ASN A 2 -8.97 -6.16 -34.97
C ASN A 2 -8.14 -5.11 -34.21
N PHE A 3 -7.85 -5.39 -32.96
CA PHE A 3 -7.00 -4.55 -32.13
C PHE A 3 -5.54 -4.75 -32.53
N ASN A 4 -5.02 -3.87 -33.39
CA ASN A 4 -3.59 -3.81 -33.66
C ASN A 4 -2.96 -2.84 -32.64
N PRO A 5 -2.31 -3.34 -31.55
CA PRO A 5 -1.63 -2.44 -30.64
C PRO A 5 -0.43 -1.87 -31.38
N LYS A 6 -0.50 -0.59 -31.78
CA LYS A 6 0.71 0.15 -32.19
C LYS A 6 1.78 -0.15 -31.14
N ILE A 7 3.01 -0.42 -31.58
CA ILE A 7 4.16 -0.61 -30.69
C ILE A 7 4.33 0.68 -29.90
N VAL A 8 3.87 0.64 -28.63
CA VAL A 8 3.89 1.82 -27.78
C VAL A 8 5.18 1.74 -26.96
N THR A 9 6.02 2.75 -27.05
CA THR A 9 7.24 2.86 -26.24
C THR A 9 6.92 2.88 -24.76
N LYS A 10 7.88 2.53 -23.89
CA LYS A 10 7.67 2.62 -22.43
C LYS A 10 7.30 4.04 -21.99
N LYS A 11 7.88 5.06 -22.60
CA LYS A 11 7.59 6.47 -22.31
C LYS A 11 6.13 6.82 -22.62
N GLU A 12 5.63 6.40 -23.78
CA GLU A 12 4.22 6.62 -24.15
C GLU A 12 3.27 5.89 -23.22
N LYS A 13 3.60 4.65 -22.80
CA LYS A 13 2.82 3.93 -21.79
C LYS A 13 2.73 4.70 -20.47
N ILE A 14 3.86 5.16 -19.96
CA ILE A 14 3.92 5.96 -18.72
C ILE A 14 3.06 7.20 -18.83
N ASN A 15 3.21 7.99 -19.89
CA ASN A 15 2.43 9.19 -20.12
C ASN A 15 0.92 8.88 -20.18
N PHE A 16 0.54 7.81 -20.87
CA PHE A 16 -0.85 7.37 -20.95
C PHE A 16 -1.40 6.96 -19.59
N ILE A 17 -0.64 6.17 -18.81
CA ILE A 17 -1.03 5.76 -17.46
C ILE A 17 -1.22 6.98 -16.55
N VAL A 18 -0.20 7.83 -16.45
CA VAL A 18 -0.22 9.00 -15.55
C VAL A 18 -1.38 9.95 -15.92
N LYS A 19 -1.57 10.24 -17.22
CA LYS A 19 -2.68 11.08 -17.68
C LYS A 19 -4.04 10.52 -17.27
N ASN A 20 -4.28 9.23 -17.48
CA ASN A 20 -5.59 8.62 -17.19
C ASN A 20 -5.83 8.44 -15.69
N LEU A 21 -4.80 8.05 -14.93
CA LEU A 21 -4.92 7.92 -13.48
C LEU A 21 -5.20 9.28 -12.82
N ASN A 22 -4.51 10.35 -13.24
CA ASN A 22 -4.79 11.70 -12.75
C ASN A 22 -6.21 12.20 -13.10
N LYS A 23 -6.74 11.78 -14.27
CA LYS A 23 -8.11 12.10 -14.65
C LYS A 23 -9.15 11.35 -13.80
N LEU A 24 -8.90 10.05 -13.55
CA LEU A 24 -9.82 9.22 -12.75
C LEU A 24 -9.76 9.56 -11.26
N TYR A 25 -8.57 9.85 -10.77
CA TYR A 25 -8.28 10.02 -9.35
C TYR A 25 -7.47 11.30 -9.11
N PRO A 26 -8.07 12.50 -9.32
CA PRO A 26 -7.35 13.78 -9.16
C PRO A 26 -6.93 14.05 -7.70
N LYS A 27 -7.70 13.54 -6.75
CA LYS A 27 -7.39 13.57 -5.32
C LYS A 27 -7.76 12.23 -4.71
N ILE A 28 -6.80 11.57 -4.08
CA ILE A 28 -7.05 10.30 -3.40
C ILE A 28 -6.80 10.50 -1.92
N PRO A 29 -7.80 10.26 -1.06
CA PRO A 29 -7.58 10.26 0.37
C PRO A 29 -6.71 9.06 0.77
N VAL A 30 -5.92 9.25 1.83
CA VAL A 30 -5.24 8.13 2.48
C VAL A 30 -6.31 7.16 2.99
N PRO A 31 -6.24 5.88 2.63
CA PRO A 31 -7.36 4.94 2.88
C PRO A 31 -7.54 4.58 4.35
N LEU A 32 -6.50 4.73 5.18
CA LEU A 32 -6.53 4.40 6.61
C LEU A 32 -6.68 5.65 7.45
N ASN A 33 -7.69 5.67 8.33
CA ASN A 33 -7.94 6.76 9.26
C ASN A 33 -6.82 6.80 10.32
N HIS A 34 -6.21 7.96 10.51
CA HIS A 34 -5.16 8.21 11.50
C HIS A 34 -5.13 9.70 11.89
N LYS A 35 -4.45 10.01 12.99
CA LYS A 35 -4.27 11.38 13.49
C LYS A 35 -2.82 11.85 13.36
N ASP A 36 -1.88 10.94 13.48
CA ASP A 36 -0.43 11.17 13.53
C ASP A 36 0.32 9.95 12.99
N GLU A 37 1.64 10.03 12.98
CA GLU A 37 2.52 8.99 12.45
C GLU A 37 2.40 7.68 13.25
N TYR A 38 2.16 7.74 14.57
CA TYR A 38 1.99 6.56 15.39
C TYR A 38 0.70 5.82 15.07
N THR A 39 -0.41 6.52 15.04
CA THR A 39 -1.72 5.93 14.70
C THR A 39 -1.74 5.42 13.26
N LEU A 40 -1.02 6.09 12.33
CA LEU A 40 -0.80 5.58 10.98
C LEU A 40 -0.01 4.27 10.99
N LEU A 41 1.13 4.22 11.69
CA LEU A 41 1.96 3.01 11.79
C LEU A 41 1.14 1.81 12.28
N ILE A 42 0.35 2.00 13.35
CA ILE A 42 -0.53 0.96 13.89
C ILE A 42 -1.61 0.56 12.87
N ALA A 43 -2.26 1.52 12.22
CA ALA A 43 -3.29 1.24 11.22
C ALA A 43 -2.73 0.46 10.01
N VAL A 44 -1.53 0.83 9.53
CA VAL A 44 -0.85 0.12 8.43
C VAL A 44 -0.43 -1.29 8.85
N LEU A 45 0.09 -1.48 10.06
CA LEU A 45 0.39 -2.81 10.60
C LEU A 45 -0.89 -3.68 10.66
N LEU A 46 -2.00 -3.11 11.10
CA LEU A 46 -3.28 -3.80 11.17
C LEU A 46 -3.85 -4.15 9.79
N SER A 47 -3.53 -3.38 8.74
CA SER A 47 -4.03 -3.61 7.39
C SER A 47 -3.42 -4.83 6.69
N ALA A 48 -2.31 -5.38 7.18
CA ALA A 48 -1.73 -6.61 6.65
C ALA A 48 -2.75 -7.76 6.72
N GLN A 49 -3.11 -8.34 5.56
CA GLN A 49 -4.14 -9.38 5.42
C GLN A 49 -5.52 -8.97 5.98
N SER A 50 -5.85 -7.67 5.94
CA SER A 50 -7.16 -7.15 6.29
C SER A 50 -7.56 -6.04 5.33
N THR A 51 -8.86 -5.75 5.22
CA THR A 51 -9.34 -4.63 4.39
C THR A 51 -9.21 -3.31 5.12
N ASP A 52 -8.97 -2.22 4.38
CA ASP A 52 -8.93 -0.86 4.95
C ASP A 52 -10.23 -0.53 5.69
N LYS A 53 -11.38 -0.93 5.13
CA LYS A 53 -12.69 -0.77 5.79
C LYS A 53 -12.71 -1.41 7.18
N ARG A 54 -12.27 -2.67 7.30
CA ARG A 54 -12.24 -3.39 8.58
C ARG A 54 -11.28 -2.73 9.56
N VAL A 55 -10.13 -2.25 9.10
CA VAL A 55 -9.20 -1.52 9.96
C VAL A 55 -9.83 -0.23 10.48
N ASN A 56 -10.46 0.55 9.60
CA ASN A 56 -11.13 1.81 9.96
C ASN A 56 -12.33 1.63 10.91
N GLU A 57 -12.99 0.46 10.90
CA GLU A 57 -14.05 0.10 11.87
C GLU A 57 -13.48 -0.19 13.28
N ILE A 58 -12.25 -0.70 13.36
CA ILE A 58 -11.65 -1.18 14.61
C ILE A 58 -10.75 -0.14 15.27
N THR A 59 -9.98 0.61 14.47
CA THR A 59 -8.99 1.57 14.98
C THR A 59 -9.58 2.65 15.91
N PRO A 60 -10.81 3.17 15.71
CA PRO A 60 -11.40 4.10 16.68
C PRO A 60 -11.54 3.53 18.09
N LYS A 61 -11.87 2.23 18.21
CA LYS A 61 -11.98 1.55 19.50
C LYS A 61 -10.61 1.37 20.16
N LEU A 62 -9.58 1.07 19.38
CA LEU A 62 -8.22 0.92 19.89
C LEU A 62 -7.65 2.28 20.28
N PHE A 63 -7.75 3.28 19.43
CA PHE A 63 -7.20 4.62 19.66
C PHE A 63 -7.99 5.43 20.71
N GLY A 64 -9.26 5.09 20.96
CA GLY A 64 -10.01 5.62 22.08
C GLY A 64 -9.50 5.11 23.44
N ARG A 65 -8.78 3.99 23.48
CA ARG A 65 -8.15 3.42 24.68
C ARG A 65 -6.66 3.79 24.79
N ALA A 66 -5.97 3.85 23.65
CA ALA A 66 -4.54 4.12 23.58
C ALA A 66 -4.17 4.68 22.20
N SER A 67 -3.89 5.98 22.14
CA SER A 67 -3.59 6.69 20.89
C SER A 67 -2.12 7.04 20.73
N ASN A 68 -1.28 6.69 21.71
CA ASN A 68 0.17 6.93 21.71
C ASN A 68 0.92 5.73 22.33
N PRO A 69 2.25 5.63 22.16
CA PRO A 69 3.03 4.53 22.71
C PRO A 69 2.89 4.37 24.21
N GLN A 70 2.88 5.48 24.98
CA GLN A 70 2.81 5.48 26.45
C GLN A 70 1.49 4.90 26.97
N GLU A 71 0.40 5.17 26.29
CA GLU A 71 -0.91 4.58 26.62
C GLU A 71 -0.98 3.12 26.17
N MET A 72 -0.43 2.81 24.99
CA MET A 72 -0.51 1.47 24.41
C MET A 72 0.21 0.41 25.26
N VAL A 73 1.35 0.74 25.86
CA VAL A 73 2.07 -0.21 26.73
C VAL A 73 1.37 -0.47 28.06
N LYS A 74 0.41 0.37 28.48
CA LYS A 74 -0.41 0.14 29.65
C LYS A 74 -1.50 -0.93 29.40
N LEU A 75 -1.85 -1.16 28.15
CA LEU A 75 -2.76 -2.25 27.78
C LEU A 75 -1.95 -3.56 27.68
N SER A 76 -2.47 -4.62 28.27
CA SER A 76 -1.94 -5.95 28.06
C SER A 76 -2.14 -6.40 26.59
N THR A 77 -1.28 -7.30 26.12
CA THR A 77 -1.44 -7.90 24.78
C THR A 77 -2.80 -8.58 24.62
N THR A 78 -3.37 -9.10 25.69
CA THR A 78 -4.71 -9.71 25.72
C THR A 78 -5.81 -8.67 25.51
N GLU A 79 -5.72 -7.49 26.11
CA GLU A 79 -6.67 -6.39 25.91
C GLU A 79 -6.59 -5.86 24.48
N ILE A 80 -5.38 -5.61 23.96
CA ILE A 80 -5.17 -5.21 22.55
C ILE A 80 -5.79 -6.26 21.63
N ARG A 81 -5.49 -7.55 21.86
CA ARG A 81 -6.04 -8.66 21.05
C ARG A 81 -7.56 -8.71 21.08
N LYS A 82 -8.18 -8.45 22.23
CA LYS A 82 -9.65 -8.40 22.39
C LYS A 82 -10.26 -7.34 21.48
N ILE A 83 -9.65 -6.16 21.42
CA ILE A 83 -10.13 -5.03 20.60
C ILE A 83 -9.95 -5.35 19.11
N ILE A 84 -8.76 -5.84 18.70
CA ILE A 84 -8.45 -6.09 17.30
C ILE A 84 -8.86 -7.49 16.81
N ARG A 85 -9.62 -8.26 17.59
CA ARG A 85 -10.01 -9.64 17.27
C ARG A 85 -10.64 -9.81 15.88
N PRO A 86 -11.46 -8.86 15.36
CA PRO A 86 -12.02 -8.97 14.01
C PRO A 86 -10.98 -8.82 12.88
N ILE A 87 -9.75 -8.44 13.21
CA ILE A 87 -8.64 -8.29 12.25
C ILE A 87 -7.85 -9.60 12.19
N GLY A 88 -7.55 -10.07 10.99
CA GLY A 88 -6.73 -11.26 10.80
C GLY A 88 -5.38 -11.16 11.52
N LEU A 89 -4.87 -12.30 12.00
CA LEU A 89 -3.60 -12.39 12.72
C LEU A 89 -3.57 -11.59 14.04
N SER A 90 -4.71 -11.41 14.69
CA SER A 90 -4.82 -10.60 15.91
C SER A 90 -3.85 -11.03 17.05
N PRO A 91 -3.49 -12.32 17.25
CA PRO A 91 -2.50 -12.70 18.27
C PRO A 91 -1.11 -12.11 18.00
N SER A 92 -0.57 -12.30 16.80
CA SER A 92 0.75 -11.78 16.43
C SER A 92 0.77 -10.26 16.33
N LYS A 93 -0.31 -9.65 15.83
CA LYS A 93 -0.44 -8.20 15.73
C LYS A 93 -0.52 -7.52 17.09
N SER A 94 -1.27 -8.07 18.06
CA SER A 94 -1.32 -7.50 19.42
C SER A 94 0.04 -7.52 20.10
N LEU A 95 0.78 -8.61 19.95
CA LEU A 95 2.14 -8.72 20.47
C LEU A 95 3.07 -7.72 19.77
N ALA A 96 3.00 -7.60 18.45
CA ALA A 96 3.79 -6.65 17.68
C ALA A 96 3.52 -5.21 18.10
N ILE A 97 2.24 -4.80 18.20
CA ILE A 97 1.83 -3.46 18.62
C ILE A 97 2.37 -3.13 20.01
N HIS A 98 2.22 -4.01 20.98
CA HIS A 98 2.73 -3.79 22.34
C HIS A 98 4.26 -3.66 22.36
N LYS A 99 4.98 -4.58 21.69
CA LYS A 99 6.44 -4.56 21.63
C LYS A 99 7.00 -3.33 20.91
N LEU A 100 6.44 -2.97 19.73
CA LEU A 100 6.91 -1.80 19.00
C LEU A 100 6.66 -0.51 19.79
N SER A 101 5.53 -0.41 20.51
CA SER A 101 5.25 0.76 21.35
C SER A 101 6.27 0.90 22.49
N LYS A 102 6.68 -0.22 23.10
CA LYS A 102 7.75 -0.22 24.08
C LYS A 102 9.09 0.24 23.47
N ILE A 103 9.47 -0.31 22.31
CA ILE A 103 10.71 0.12 21.62
C ILE A 103 10.65 1.61 21.26
N LEU A 104 9.50 2.13 20.82
CA LEU A 104 9.37 3.56 20.53
C LEU A 104 9.62 4.42 21.77
N ILE A 105 9.16 4.01 22.96
CA ILE A 105 9.43 4.71 24.22
C ILE A 105 10.92 4.63 24.55
N ASP A 106 11.47 3.41 24.58
CA ASP A 106 12.81 3.14 25.10
C ASP A 106 13.91 3.72 24.19
N LYS A 107 13.73 3.63 22.85
CA LYS A 107 14.77 3.98 21.87
C LYS A 107 14.52 5.30 21.15
N TYR A 108 13.25 5.72 21.00
CA TYR A 108 12.87 6.86 20.16
C TYR A 108 12.06 7.94 20.89
N SER A 109 12.06 7.95 22.23
CA SER A 109 11.32 8.93 23.06
C SER A 109 9.84 9.02 22.71
N GLY A 110 9.22 7.88 22.35
CA GLY A 110 7.82 7.78 21.96
C GLY A 110 7.49 8.27 20.55
N LYS A 111 8.48 8.59 19.73
CA LYS A 111 8.30 9.06 18.36
C LYS A 111 8.50 7.92 17.35
N VAL A 112 7.83 8.01 16.22
CA VAL A 112 8.04 7.08 15.10
C VAL A 112 9.32 7.49 14.36
N PRO A 113 10.28 6.56 14.14
CA PRO A 113 11.52 6.88 13.44
C PRO A 113 11.25 7.19 11.95
N ARG A 114 12.22 7.92 11.34
CA ARG A 114 12.07 8.48 9.97
C ARG A 114 13.01 7.85 8.95
N THR A 115 13.56 6.67 9.25
CA THR A 115 14.39 5.91 8.31
C THR A 115 13.78 4.53 8.05
N PHE A 116 14.10 3.95 6.91
CA PHE A 116 13.63 2.59 6.58
C PHE A 116 14.22 1.56 7.53
N GLU A 117 15.50 1.69 7.82
CA GLU A 117 16.27 0.80 8.66
C GLU A 117 15.64 0.70 10.05
N GLU A 118 15.38 1.84 10.68
CA GLU A 118 14.78 1.89 12.03
C GLU A 118 13.32 1.42 12.04
N LEU A 119 12.55 1.76 11.01
CA LEU A 119 11.15 1.29 10.90
C LEU A 119 11.07 -0.22 10.72
N GLU A 120 11.95 -0.81 9.89
CA GLU A 120 11.96 -2.23 9.61
C GLU A 120 12.49 -3.08 10.79
N GLU A 121 13.21 -2.47 11.76
CA GLU A 121 13.55 -3.10 13.04
C GLU A 121 12.34 -3.28 13.97
N LEU A 122 11.27 -2.51 13.77
CA LEU A 122 10.09 -2.58 14.64
C LEU A 122 9.29 -3.86 14.39
N PRO A 123 8.87 -4.57 15.46
CA PRO A 123 8.07 -5.78 15.34
C PRO A 123 6.81 -5.59 14.49
N GLY A 124 6.64 -6.42 13.47
CA GLY A 124 5.49 -6.40 12.57
C GLY A 124 5.55 -5.33 11.47
N VAL A 125 6.66 -4.61 11.36
CA VAL A 125 6.91 -3.61 10.32
C VAL A 125 7.86 -4.19 9.27
N GLY A 126 7.32 -4.50 8.11
CA GLY A 126 8.13 -4.90 6.95
C GLY A 126 8.29 -3.74 5.98
N HIS A 127 9.07 -3.95 4.91
CA HIS A 127 9.40 -2.94 3.91
C HIS A 127 8.18 -2.17 3.35
N LYS A 128 7.08 -2.88 3.06
CA LYS A 128 5.86 -2.23 2.58
C LYS A 128 5.24 -1.31 3.64
N THR A 129 5.17 -1.75 4.90
CA THR A 129 4.65 -0.94 6.01
C THR A 129 5.50 0.30 6.21
N ALA A 130 6.84 0.14 6.28
CA ALA A 130 7.78 1.25 6.37
C ALA A 130 7.60 2.23 5.19
N SER A 131 7.49 1.73 3.96
CA SER A 131 7.28 2.57 2.77
C SER A 131 5.99 3.40 2.85
N VAL A 132 4.88 2.82 3.35
CA VAL A 132 3.61 3.54 3.52
C VAL A 132 3.74 4.62 4.60
N VAL A 133 4.36 4.29 5.75
CA VAL A 133 4.58 5.26 6.84
C VAL A 133 5.48 6.41 6.38
N MET A 134 6.57 6.10 5.67
CA MET A 134 7.45 7.11 5.10
C MET A 134 6.73 8.03 4.11
N SER A 135 5.87 7.46 3.27
CA SER A 135 5.11 8.22 2.28
C SER A 135 4.01 9.07 2.91
N GLN A 136 3.12 8.43 3.66
CA GLN A 136 1.87 9.05 4.13
C GLN A 136 2.03 9.79 5.45
N GLY A 137 2.93 9.34 6.33
CA GLY A 137 3.21 9.99 7.61
C GLY A 137 4.21 11.13 7.49
N PHE A 138 5.28 10.93 6.71
CA PHE A 138 6.39 11.88 6.63
C PHE A 138 6.52 12.59 5.28
N GLY A 139 5.71 12.26 4.28
CA GLY A 139 5.74 12.91 2.95
C GLY A 139 6.93 12.53 2.07
N PHE A 140 7.74 11.55 2.47
CA PHE A 140 8.84 11.07 1.62
C PHE A 140 8.33 10.41 0.35
N GLN A 141 9.03 10.62 -0.76
CA GLN A 141 8.69 9.98 -2.02
C GLN A 141 9.09 8.51 -2.02
N THR A 142 8.12 7.64 -1.74
CA THR A 142 8.26 6.18 -1.76
C THR A 142 7.27 5.56 -2.73
N PHE A 143 7.50 4.31 -3.12
CA PHE A 143 6.59 3.58 -4.01
C PHE A 143 6.22 2.23 -3.39
N PRO A 144 5.35 2.20 -2.38
CA PRO A 144 4.93 0.96 -1.73
C PRO A 144 4.24 0.03 -2.73
N VAL A 145 4.78 -1.14 -2.98
CA VAL A 145 4.22 -2.10 -3.93
C VAL A 145 3.38 -3.14 -3.22
N ASP A 146 2.09 -3.15 -3.53
CA ASP A 146 1.14 -4.17 -3.10
C ASP A 146 0.82 -5.16 -4.23
N THR A 147 -0.12 -6.07 -3.98
CA THR A 147 -0.55 -7.06 -4.98
C THR A 147 -1.23 -6.42 -6.19
N HIS A 148 -1.90 -5.27 -6.05
CA HIS A 148 -2.53 -4.55 -7.15
C HIS A 148 -1.47 -3.93 -8.06
N ILE A 149 -0.51 -3.21 -7.48
CA ILE A 149 0.59 -2.60 -8.22
C ILE A 149 1.44 -3.67 -8.90
N HIS A 150 1.82 -4.73 -8.18
CA HIS A 150 2.60 -5.83 -8.73
C HIS A 150 1.92 -6.44 -9.97
N ARG A 151 0.61 -6.72 -9.86
CA ARG A 151 -0.21 -7.26 -10.94
C ARG A 151 -0.30 -6.32 -12.14
N LEU A 152 -0.58 -5.03 -11.90
CA LEU A 152 -0.75 -4.04 -12.97
C LEU A 152 0.56 -3.72 -13.69
N MET A 153 1.66 -3.58 -12.96
CA MET A 153 2.99 -3.40 -13.57
C MET A 153 3.35 -4.56 -14.50
N TYR A 154 2.96 -5.79 -14.16
CA TYR A 154 3.10 -6.95 -15.05
C TYR A 154 2.13 -6.85 -16.23
N ARG A 155 0.83 -6.62 -16.01
CA ARG A 155 -0.18 -6.53 -17.08
C ARG A 155 0.18 -5.45 -18.12
N TRP A 156 0.69 -4.31 -17.67
CA TRP A 156 1.12 -3.21 -18.53
C TRP A 156 2.47 -3.44 -19.22
N GLY A 157 3.18 -4.51 -18.86
CA GLY A 157 4.49 -4.82 -19.41
C GLY A 157 5.59 -3.89 -18.94
N LEU A 158 5.42 -3.24 -17.79
CA LEU A 158 6.38 -2.33 -17.17
C LEU A 158 7.37 -3.05 -16.24
N SER A 159 6.98 -4.21 -15.70
CA SER A 159 7.84 -5.10 -14.92
C SER A 159 7.67 -6.54 -15.40
N ASN A 160 8.67 -7.38 -15.14
CA ASN A 160 8.61 -8.81 -15.50
C ASN A 160 7.75 -9.64 -14.53
N GLY A 161 7.34 -9.06 -13.38
CA GLY A 161 6.50 -9.71 -12.39
C GLY A 161 7.18 -10.82 -11.58
N LYS A 162 8.54 -10.89 -11.59
CA LYS A 162 9.28 -11.94 -10.87
C LYS A 162 9.08 -11.87 -9.36
N ASN A 163 9.16 -10.66 -8.79
CA ASN A 163 8.89 -10.40 -7.38
C ASN A 163 8.60 -8.91 -7.12
N VAL A 164 8.17 -8.60 -5.89
CA VAL A 164 7.79 -7.24 -5.47
C VAL A 164 8.97 -6.27 -5.51
N LYS A 165 10.18 -6.68 -5.08
CA LYS A 165 11.39 -5.82 -5.10
C LYS A 165 11.73 -5.36 -6.52
N ILE A 166 11.67 -6.27 -7.51
CA ILE A 166 11.89 -5.92 -8.92
C ILE A 166 10.79 -4.97 -9.41
N THR A 167 9.54 -5.21 -9.04
CA THR A 167 8.44 -4.34 -9.43
C THR A 167 8.60 -2.93 -8.87
N GLU A 168 9.00 -2.79 -7.61
CA GLU A 168 9.27 -1.50 -6.97
C GLU A 168 10.42 -0.76 -7.67
N ARG A 169 11.55 -1.45 -7.91
CA ARG A 169 12.68 -0.90 -8.67
C ARG A 169 12.26 -0.43 -10.05
N ASP A 170 11.48 -1.23 -10.78
CA ASP A 170 11.00 -0.89 -12.10
C ASP A 170 10.04 0.30 -12.07
N ALA A 171 9.13 0.37 -11.09
CA ALA A 171 8.23 1.50 -10.91
C ALA A 171 9.00 2.79 -10.61
N LYS A 172 9.93 2.77 -9.66
CA LYS A 172 10.77 3.91 -9.29
C LYS A 172 11.62 4.42 -10.47
N ARG A 173 12.10 3.52 -11.33
CA ARG A 173 12.86 3.89 -12.54
C ARG A 173 12.00 4.52 -13.62
N LEU A 174 10.74 4.09 -13.74
CA LEU A 174 9.86 4.45 -14.84
C LEU A 174 8.98 5.66 -14.56
N PHE A 175 8.45 5.78 -13.34
CA PHE A 175 7.57 6.87 -12.99
C PHE A 175 8.33 8.07 -12.41
N PRO A 176 7.87 9.32 -12.68
CA PRO A 176 8.47 10.52 -12.11
C PRO A 176 8.45 10.48 -10.57
N LYS A 177 9.59 10.77 -9.92
CA LYS A 177 9.74 10.68 -8.46
C LYS A 177 8.70 11.51 -7.71
N ASN A 178 8.45 12.73 -8.16
CA ASN A 178 7.47 13.65 -7.54
C ASN A 178 6.00 13.21 -7.68
N LYS A 179 5.73 12.08 -8.35
CA LYS A 179 4.40 11.48 -8.50
C LYS A 179 4.24 10.15 -7.77
N TRP A 180 5.27 9.66 -7.10
CA TRP A 180 5.22 8.31 -6.53
C TRP A 180 4.13 8.16 -5.48
N ASN A 181 3.97 9.14 -4.59
CA ASN A 181 2.96 9.10 -3.52
C ASN A 181 1.53 9.09 -4.04
N ASP A 182 1.26 9.81 -5.12
CA ASP A 182 -0.07 9.79 -5.74
C ASP A 182 -0.27 8.51 -6.56
N LEU A 183 0.72 8.18 -7.41
CA LEU A 183 0.60 7.07 -8.36
C LEU A 183 0.41 5.71 -7.68
N HIS A 184 1.08 5.46 -6.55
CA HIS A 184 0.89 4.17 -5.90
C HIS A 184 -0.55 3.99 -5.41
N LEU A 185 -1.18 5.03 -4.86
CA LEU A 185 -2.59 5.00 -4.46
C LEU A 185 -3.52 4.89 -5.69
N GLN A 186 -3.28 5.71 -6.72
CA GLN A 186 -4.06 5.68 -7.96
C GLN A 186 -4.05 4.31 -8.62
N ILE A 187 -2.89 3.65 -8.68
CA ILE A 187 -2.76 2.30 -9.23
C ILE A 187 -3.50 1.27 -8.38
N ILE A 188 -3.48 1.40 -7.06
CA ILE A 188 -4.24 0.52 -6.16
C ILE A 188 -5.74 0.65 -6.43
N TYR A 189 -6.27 1.88 -6.47
CA TYR A 189 -7.69 2.13 -6.73
C TYR A 189 -8.09 1.62 -8.11
N TYR A 190 -7.31 1.93 -9.15
CA TYR A 190 -7.53 1.39 -10.49
C TYR A 190 -7.52 -0.15 -10.51
N GLY A 191 -6.59 -0.74 -9.78
CA GLY A 191 -6.48 -2.20 -9.68
C GLY A 191 -7.66 -2.88 -8.97
N ARG A 192 -8.30 -2.16 -8.04
CA ARG A 192 -9.52 -2.64 -7.36
C ARG A 192 -10.75 -2.54 -8.25
N GLU A 193 -10.90 -1.42 -8.92
CA GLU A 193 -12.12 -1.05 -9.66
C GLU A 193 -12.14 -1.59 -11.09
N TYR A 194 -11.07 -1.39 -11.84
CA TYR A 194 -11.01 -1.68 -13.29
C TYR A 194 -10.23 -2.95 -13.63
N SER A 195 -9.27 -3.33 -12.80
CA SER A 195 -8.34 -4.41 -13.12
C SER A 195 -8.17 -5.41 -11.97
N PRO A 196 -9.24 -6.01 -11.44
CA PRO A 196 -9.18 -6.95 -10.33
C PRO A 196 -8.40 -8.23 -10.69
N ALA A 197 -7.98 -9.00 -9.68
CA ALA A 197 -7.32 -10.28 -9.87
C ALA A 197 -8.28 -11.37 -10.36
N ARG A 198 -9.51 -11.35 -9.84
CA ARG A 198 -10.59 -12.25 -10.22
C ARG A 198 -11.72 -11.43 -10.87
N GLY A 199 -12.41 -12.01 -11.85
CA GLY A 199 -13.48 -11.30 -12.57
C GLY A 199 -12.96 -10.11 -13.39
N TRP A 200 -11.72 -10.18 -13.89
CA TRP A 200 -11.20 -9.16 -14.80
C TRP A 200 -12.01 -9.13 -16.10
N SER A 201 -12.30 -7.94 -16.58
CA SER A 201 -13.05 -7.71 -17.81
C SER A 201 -12.28 -6.74 -18.71
N LYS A 202 -12.19 -7.08 -19.99
CA LYS A 202 -11.56 -6.24 -21.02
C LYS A 202 -12.34 -4.95 -21.28
N GLU A 203 -13.63 -4.96 -21.07
CA GLU A 203 -14.53 -3.81 -21.27
C GLU A 203 -14.25 -2.72 -20.23
N LYS A 204 -13.88 -3.11 -19.01
CA LYS A 204 -13.59 -2.18 -17.90
C LYS A 204 -12.14 -1.72 -17.89
N ASP A 205 -11.19 -2.62 -18.12
CA ASP A 205 -9.75 -2.34 -17.98
C ASP A 205 -9.15 -1.68 -19.23
N PHE A 206 -9.60 -0.47 -19.53
CA PHE A 206 -9.22 0.25 -20.75
C PHE A 206 -7.71 0.60 -20.81
N ILE A 207 -7.05 0.81 -19.66
CA ILE A 207 -5.60 1.05 -19.65
C ILE A 207 -4.87 -0.21 -20.11
N THR A 208 -5.15 -1.36 -19.49
CA THR A 208 -4.53 -2.63 -19.89
C THR A 208 -4.86 -2.98 -21.35
N MET A 209 -6.08 -2.75 -21.79
CA MET A 209 -6.47 -2.98 -23.18
C MET A 209 -5.66 -2.12 -24.16
N LYS A 210 -5.37 -0.87 -23.83
CA LYS A 210 -4.61 0.05 -24.70
C LYS A 210 -3.12 -0.25 -24.74
N ILE A 211 -2.49 -0.57 -23.59
CA ILE A 211 -1.03 -0.62 -23.46
C ILE A 211 -0.49 -1.94 -22.91
N GLY A 212 -1.37 -2.90 -22.65
CA GLY A 212 -1.04 -4.14 -21.96
C GLY A 212 0.00 -5.00 -22.68
N ARG A 213 0.55 -5.94 -21.91
CA ARG A 213 1.48 -6.95 -22.41
C ARG A 213 0.78 -7.86 -23.41
N LYS A 214 1.33 -8.00 -24.62
CA LYS A 214 0.75 -8.85 -25.69
C LYS A 214 0.46 -10.28 -25.22
N SER A 215 1.40 -10.88 -24.45
CA SER A 215 1.22 -12.25 -23.93
C SER A 215 0.07 -12.37 -22.93
N PHE A 216 -0.24 -11.32 -22.16
CA PHE A 216 -1.39 -11.29 -21.29
C PHE A 216 -2.68 -11.16 -22.10
N LEU A 217 -2.73 -10.19 -23.02
CA LEU A 217 -3.92 -9.95 -23.85
C LEU A 217 -4.29 -11.15 -24.73
N LYS A 218 -3.30 -11.89 -25.26
CA LYS A 218 -3.53 -13.11 -26.04
C LYS A 218 -4.15 -14.27 -25.25
N LYS A 219 -3.92 -14.34 -23.94
CA LYS A 219 -4.50 -15.38 -23.08
C LYS A 219 -5.96 -15.10 -22.69
N MET A 220 -6.43 -13.89 -22.95
CA MET A 220 -7.76 -13.41 -22.55
C MET A 220 -8.73 -13.28 -23.73
N ASN A 221 -8.26 -13.57 -24.94
CA ASN A 221 -9.07 -13.82 -26.14
C ASN A 221 -9.24 -15.32 -26.34
#